data_77967fe743641934f976a1d656046a18
#
_entry.id   77967fe743641934f976a1d656046a18
#
_cell.length_a   1.000
_cell.length_b   1.000
_cell.length_c   1.000
_cell.angle_alpha   90.00
_cell.angle_beta   90.00
_cell.angle_gamma   90.00
#
_symmetry.space_group_name_H-M   'P 1'
#
loop_
_entity.id
_entity.type
_entity.pdbx_description
1 polymer ?
#
loop_
_entity_poly.entity_id
_entity_poly.type
_entity_poly.pdbx_seq_one_letter_code
_entity_poly.pdbx_strand_id
1 'polypeptide(L)'
;MTSDATAQLLALITSVLYASALVSARAGLRYSTPTTVTLFSILMQNLLLWSAVFASGGVHAVPLAGVLLFTVVGIFQLGVRLLAYTGAEKIGASRSSALQSVSPLVSATIAVAILGEEPSVLIVVGTVLVVAGIVLVSWKPEQQLAAFRRWHLLLPLGAAFLTGMNHPIRRYVLTMANEPLFFSALMGTVSLAGFLIYLAASPRSQKLVWARKAFWPFVGTGLFETLSILLIITAISMGRVVVVAPIAASYPIWALIEARIFLRQMEPINLKTVLGIFSVVAGNVAIHLGK
;
A
#
# COMPACT_ATOMS: atom_id res chain seq x y z
N MET A 1 -20.53 12.79 11.47
CA MET A 1 -20.21 11.99 10.27
C MET A 1 -20.60 10.56 10.57
N THR A 2 -21.21 9.85 9.62
CA THR A 2 -21.46 8.41 9.77
C THR A 2 -20.11 7.65 9.79
N SER A 3 -20.04 6.49 10.44
CA SER A 3 -18.84 5.65 10.49
C SER A 3 -18.26 5.40 9.09
N ASP A 4 -19.10 5.16 8.10
CA ASP A 4 -18.70 4.93 6.70
C ASP A 4 -18.04 6.15 6.05
N ALA A 5 -18.56 7.37 6.29
CA ALA A 5 -17.97 8.59 5.74
C ALA A 5 -16.57 8.84 6.35
N THR A 6 -16.41 8.54 7.63
CA THR A 6 -15.10 8.62 8.30
C THR A 6 -14.12 7.59 7.70
N ALA A 7 -14.55 6.35 7.49
CA ALA A 7 -13.72 5.31 6.88
C ALA A 7 -13.22 5.70 5.48
N GLN A 8 -14.11 6.30 4.65
CA GLN A 8 -13.76 6.77 3.31
C GLN A 8 -12.77 7.94 3.34
N LEU A 9 -12.99 8.90 4.26
CA LEU A 9 -12.05 10.01 4.44
C LEU A 9 -10.67 9.50 4.86
N LEU A 10 -10.60 8.57 5.81
CA LEU A 10 -9.36 7.94 6.22
C LEU A 10 -8.69 7.19 5.07
N ALA A 11 -9.45 6.48 4.23
CA ALA A 11 -8.93 5.81 3.05
C ALA A 11 -8.35 6.80 2.02
N LEU A 12 -9.01 7.95 1.83
CA LEU A 12 -8.52 9.01 0.94
C LEU A 12 -7.23 9.64 1.49
N ILE A 13 -7.18 9.97 2.78
CA ILE A 13 -5.97 10.48 3.43
C ILE A 13 -4.84 9.44 3.35
N THR A 14 -5.16 8.17 3.55
CA THR A 14 -4.21 7.06 3.36
C THR A 14 -3.59 7.09 1.96
N SER A 15 -4.40 7.30 0.91
CA SER A 15 -3.89 7.34 -0.46
C SER A 15 -2.91 8.50 -0.70
N VAL A 16 -3.18 9.66 -0.13
CA VAL A 16 -2.27 10.83 -0.18
C VAL A 16 -0.96 10.55 0.57
N LEU A 17 -1.05 10.07 1.81
CA LEU A 17 0.13 9.78 2.62
C LEU A 17 1.00 8.68 2.00
N TYR A 18 0.38 7.64 1.45
CA TYR A 18 1.14 6.59 0.76
C TYR A 18 1.85 7.11 -0.49
N ALA A 19 1.21 8.02 -1.24
CA ALA A 19 1.84 8.74 -2.33
C ALA A 19 3.05 9.56 -1.86
N SER A 20 2.89 10.34 -0.78
CA SER A 20 3.97 11.14 -0.16
C SER A 20 5.14 10.25 0.30
N ALA A 21 4.86 9.06 0.84
CA ALA A 21 5.89 8.07 1.18
C ALA A 21 6.68 7.63 -0.05
N LEU A 22 5.99 7.30 -1.17
CA LEU A 22 6.63 6.89 -2.42
C LEU A 22 7.48 8.01 -3.03
N VAL A 23 6.98 9.24 -3.03
CA VAL A 23 7.72 10.41 -3.57
C VAL A 23 8.96 10.69 -2.73
N SER A 24 8.84 10.63 -1.39
CA SER A 24 9.96 10.77 -0.47
C SER A 24 10.99 9.64 -0.67
N ALA A 25 10.52 8.38 -0.81
CA ALA A 25 11.41 7.25 -1.11
C ALA A 25 12.19 7.47 -2.41
N ARG A 26 11.53 7.93 -3.48
CA ARG A 26 12.19 8.25 -4.77
C ARG A 26 13.27 9.32 -4.61
N ALA A 27 13.02 10.35 -3.80
CA ALA A 27 14.01 11.39 -3.52
C ALA A 27 15.26 10.81 -2.83
N GLY A 28 15.08 9.92 -1.86
CA GLY A 28 16.18 9.27 -1.13
C GLY A 28 16.93 8.23 -1.95
N LEU A 29 16.23 7.48 -2.82
CA LEU A 29 16.81 6.44 -3.67
C LEU A 29 17.81 6.98 -4.72
N ARG A 30 17.86 8.30 -4.95
CA ARG A 30 18.95 8.91 -5.74
C ARG A 30 20.31 8.75 -5.09
N TYR A 31 20.37 8.49 -3.80
CA TYR A 31 21.60 8.45 -3.00
C TYR A 31 21.78 7.13 -2.26
N SER A 32 20.82 6.21 -2.32
CA SER A 32 20.80 4.98 -1.53
C SER A 32 20.07 3.84 -2.27
N THR A 33 19.85 2.71 -1.60
CA THR A 33 19.27 1.50 -2.19
C THR A 33 17.85 1.23 -1.68
N PRO A 34 17.02 0.48 -2.45
CA PRO A 34 15.71 0.01 -1.99
C PRO A 34 15.76 -0.74 -0.67
N THR A 35 16.80 -1.54 -0.46
CA THR A 35 17.02 -2.28 0.79
C THR A 35 17.17 -1.35 1.99
N THR A 36 17.95 -0.26 1.83
CA THR A 36 18.16 0.71 2.91
C THR A 36 16.88 1.47 3.25
N VAL A 37 16.11 1.92 2.25
CA VAL A 37 14.83 2.62 2.51
C VAL A 37 13.81 1.68 3.17
N THR A 38 13.77 0.42 2.76
CA THR A 38 12.87 -0.59 3.35
C THR A 38 13.22 -0.82 4.81
N LEU A 39 14.50 -1.05 5.13
CA LEU A 39 14.93 -1.21 6.52
C LEU A 39 14.58 0.02 7.36
N PHE A 40 14.91 1.20 6.85
CA PHE A 40 14.68 2.47 7.56
C PHE A 40 13.19 2.70 7.81
N SER A 41 12.33 2.49 6.81
CA SER A 41 10.88 2.68 6.95
C SER A 41 10.25 1.68 7.93
N ILE A 42 10.68 0.40 7.91
CA ILE A 42 10.20 -0.60 8.86
C ILE A 42 10.67 -0.28 10.30
N LEU A 43 11.91 0.17 10.49
CA LEU A 43 12.40 0.59 11.80
C LEU A 43 11.63 1.80 12.34
N MET A 44 11.41 2.82 11.49
CA MET A 44 10.59 3.98 11.86
C MET A 44 9.15 3.59 12.20
N GLN A 45 8.55 2.70 11.42
CA GLN A 45 7.22 2.16 11.69
C GLN A 45 7.15 1.49 13.06
N ASN A 46 8.11 0.63 13.39
CA ASN A 46 8.15 -0.04 14.70
C ASN A 46 8.34 0.98 15.84
N LEU A 47 9.30 1.91 15.69
CA LEU A 47 9.55 2.92 16.69
C LEU A 47 8.29 3.75 16.97
N LEU A 48 7.67 4.28 15.93
CA LEU A 48 6.50 5.17 16.08
C LEU A 48 5.28 4.44 16.61
N LEU A 49 4.97 3.25 16.06
CA LEU A 49 3.75 2.54 16.45
C LEU A 49 3.87 1.94 17.86
N TRP A 50 5.01 1.34 18.24
CA TRP A 50 5.18 0.85 19.59
C TRP A 50 5.24 1.98 20.63
N SER A 51 5.87 3.13 20.30
CA SER A 51 5.81 4.31 21.16
C SER A 51 4.36 4.78 21.37
N ALA A 52 3.56 4.78 20.31
CA ALA A 52 2.14 5.13 20.39
C ALA A 52 1.33 4.11 21.19
N VAL A 53 1.58 2.79 21.01
CA VAL A 53 0.92 1.72 21.81
C VAL A 53 1.19 1.92 23.30
N PHE A 54 2.45 2.12 23.70
CA PHE A 54 2.79 2.32 25.11
C PHE A 54 2.24 3.65 25.66
N ALA A 55 2.22 4.71 24.87
CA ALA A 55 1.65 5.99 25.26
C ALA A 55 0.12 5.94 25.41
N SER A 56 -0.57 5.04 24.68
CA SER A 56 -2.04 4.87 24.77
C SER A 56 -2.51 3.91 25.87
N GLY A 57 -1.63 3.44 26.73
CA GLY A 57 -1.98 2.54 27.84
C GLY A 57 -1.44 1.11 27.67
N GLY A 58 -0.68 0.84 26.61
CA GLY A 58 -0.05 -0.46 26.39
C GLY A 58 -0.92 -1.43 25.59
N VAL A 59 -0.65 -2.73 25.75
CA VAL A 59 -1.32 -3.79 24.98
C VAL A 59 -2.56 -4.26 25.77
N HIS A 60 -3.74 -4.12 25.17
CA HIS A 60 -4.96 -4.69 25.70
C HIS A 60 -5.05 -6.19 25.39
N ALA A 61 -5.95 -6.89 26.09
CA ALA A 61 -6.18 -8.31 25.85
C ALA A 61 -6.74 -8.52 24.43
N VAL A 62 -6.02 -9.26 23.61
CA VAL A 62 -6.42 -9.61 22.25
C VAL A 62 -6.44 -11.13 22.07
N PRO A 63 -7.37 -11.69 21.27
CA PRO A 63 -7.44 -13.13 21.06
C PRO A 63 -6.19 -13.62 20.30
N LEU A 64 -5.66 -14.78 20.72
CA LEU A 64 -4.49 -15.40 20.08
C LEU A 64 -4.70 -15.61 18.58
N ALA A 65 -5.90 -15.98 18.15
CA ALA A 65 -6.24 -16.11 16.74
C ALA A 65 -6.00 -14.81 15.95
N GLY A 66 -6.33 -13.66 16.52
CA GLY A 66 -6.06 -12.34 15.94
C GLY A 66 -4.56 -12.08 15.78
N VAL A 67 -3.78 -12.40 16.80
CA VAL A 67 -2.31 -12.27 16.77
C VAL A 67 -1.71 -13.15 15.68
N LEU A 68 -2.13 -14.41 15.58
CA LEU A 68 -1.65 -15.34 14.55
C LEU A 68 -2.00 -14.88 13.14
N LEU A 69 -3.25 -14.45 12.91
CA LEU A 69 -3.67 -13.94 11.61
C LEU A 69 -2.92 -12.65 11.22
N PHE A 70 -2.70 -11.71 12.16
CA PHE A 70 -1.90 -10.53 11.87
C PHE A 70 -0.40 -10.81 11.70
N THR A 71 0.09 -11.89 12.25
CA THR A 71 1.43 -12.40 11.92
C THR A 71 1.50 -12.80 10.43
N VAL A 72 0.48 -13.50 9.93
CA VAL A 72 0.37 -13.81 8.48
C VAL A 72 0.31 -12.52 7.65
N VAL A 73 -0.48 -11.52 8.09
CA VAL A 73 -0.54 -10.19 7.43
C VAL A 73 0.84 -9.52 7.39
N GLY A 74 1.63 -9.62 8.47
CA GLY A 74 2.99 -9.09 8.52
C GLY A 74 3.94 -9.76 7.53
N ILE A 75 3.85 -11.09 7.40
CA ILE A 75 4.60 -11.87 6.41
C ILE A 75 4.18 -11.47 4.99
N PHE A 76 2.88 -11.37 4.73
CA PHE A 76 2.37 -10.93 3.42
C PHE A 76 2.81 -9.51 3.09
N GLN A 77 2.83 -8.60 4.07
CA GLN A 77 3.29 -7.23 3.87
C GLN A 77 4.75 -7.17 3.42
N LEU A 78 5.62 -8.01 4.01
CA LEU A 78 7.00 -8.16 3.55
C LEU A 78 7.05 -8.73 2.12
N GLY A 79 6.27 -9.78 1.84
CA GLY A 79 6.14 -10.37 0.50
C GLY A 79 5.71 -9.36 -0.55
N VAL A 80 4.71 -8.53 -0.24
CA VAL A 80 4.25 -7.43 -1.11
C VAL A 80 5.41 -6.50 -1.47
N ARG A 81 6.19 -6.05 -0.48
CA ARG A 81 7.33 -5.15 -0.72
C ARG A 81 8.39 -5.79 -1.62
N LEU A 82 8.79 -7.01 -1.31
CA LEU A 82 9.81 -7.72 -2.10
C LEU A 82 9.37 -7.98 -3.54
N LEU A 83 8.13 -8.44 -3.73
CA LEU A 83 7.58 -8.70 -5.06
C LEU A 83 7.38 -7.41 -5.86
N ALA A 84 6.89 -6.34 -5.22
CA ALA A 84 6.67 -5.05 -5.85
C ALA A 84 7.99 -4.41 -6.31
N TYR A 85 9.02 -4.39 -5.46
CA TYR A 85 10.31 -3.81 -5.80
C TYR A 85 11.05 -4.63 -6.87
N THR A 86 11.03 -5.97 -6.76
CA THR A 86 11.60 -6.84 -7.80
C THR A 86 10.84 -6.70 -9.12
N GLY A 87 9.51 -6.60 -9.06
CA GLY A 87 8.69 -6.30 -10.22
C GLY A 87 9.07 -4.97 -10.87
N ALA A 88 9.18 -3.90 -10.08
CA ALA A 88 9.58 -2.59 -10.59
C ALA A 88 10.99 -2.62 -11.23
N GLU A 89 11.92 -3.37 -10.67
CA GLU A 89 13.26 -3.56 -11.25
C GLU A 89 13.23 -4.32 -12.58
N LYS A 90 12.43 -5.40 -12.70
CA LYS A 90 12.43 -6.30 -13.85
C LYS A 90 11.55 -5.84 -15.01
N ILE A 91 10.43 -5.16 -14.74
CA ILE A 91 9.47 -4.75 -15.77
C ILE A 91 9.18 -3.24 -15.80
N GLY A 92 9.87 -2.48 -14.93
CA GLY A 92 9.66 -1.05 -14.77
C GLY A 92 8.57 -0.68 -13.78
N ALA A 93 8.76 0.46 -13.12
CA ALA A 93 7.88 0.91 -12.03
C ALA A 93 6.44 1.14 -12.50
N SER A 94 6.25 1.75 -13.69
CA SER A 94 4.92 2.05 -14.24
C SER A 94 4.11 0.79 -14.53
N ARG A 95 4.70 -0.22 -15.19
CA ARG A 95 4.03 -1.50 -15.46
C ARG A 95 3.76 -2.27 -14.17
N SER A 96 4.71 -2.25 -13.24
CA SER A 96 4.57 -2.90 -11.94
C SER A 96 3.39 -2.30 -11.15
N SER A 97 3.30 -0.96 -11.06
CA SER A 97 2.17 -0.30 -10.38
C SER A 97 0.83 -0.53 -11.09
N ALA A 98 0.79 -0.53 -12.41
CA ALA A 98 -0.43 -0.85 -13.16
C ALA A 98 -0.95 -2.27 -12.86
N LEU A 99 -0.07 -3.26 -12.78
CA LEU A 99 -0.46 -4.63 -12.42
C LEU A 99 -0.85 -4.77 -10.95
N GLN A 100 -0.21 -4.02 -10.06
CA GLN A 100 -0.58 -4.02 -8.64
C GLN A 100 -1.95 -3.36 -8.39
N SER A 101 -2.42 -2.49 -9.28
CA SER A 101 -3.71 -1.81 -9.13
C SER A 101 -4.93 -2.74 -9.23
N VAL A 102 -4.75 -4.01 -9.58
CA VAL A 102 -5.84 -5.01 -9.53
C VAL A 102 -6.12 -5.51 -8.10
N SER A 103 -5.30 -5.17 -7.11
CA SER A 103 -5.48 -5.59 -5.71
C SER A 103 -6.87 -5.29 -5.12
N PRO A 104 -7.56 -4.16 -5.42
CA PRO A 104 -8.92 -3.94 -4.94
C PRO A 104 -9.94 -4.96 -5.45
N LEU A 105 -9.74 -5.49 -6.67
CA LEU A 105 -10.62 -6.53 -7.20
C LEU A 105 -10.45 -7.83 -6.42
N VAL A 106 -9.20 -8.18 -6.09
CA VAL A 106 -8.91 -9.34 -5.21
C VAL A 106 -9.51 -9.14 -3.83
N SER A 107 -9.30 -7.94 -3.23
CA SER A 107 -9.90 -7.60 -1.93
C SER A 107 -11.42 -7.71 -1.93
N ALA A 108 -12.07 -7.15 -2.94
CA ALA A 108 -13.54 -7.17 -3.04
C ALA A 108 -14.06 -8.59 -3.19
N THR A 109 -13.44 -9.41 -4.05
CA THR A 109 -13.82 -10.82 -4.23
C THR A 109 -13.74 -11.61 -2.92
N ILE A 110 -12.65 -11.43 -2.17
CA ILE A 110 -12.45 -12.13 -0.89
C ILE A 110 -13.40 -11.57 0.19
N ALA A 111 -13.64 -10.25 0.22
CA ALA A 111 -14.55 -9.63 1.17
C ALA A 111 -16.01 -10.13 0.96
N VAL A 112 -16.44 -10.24 -0.29
CA VAL A 112 -17.75 -10.84 -0.62
C VAL A 112 -17.81 -12.30 -0.20
N ALA A 113 -16.79 -13.10 -0.55
CA ALA A 113 -16.81 -14.54 -0.33
C ALA A 113 -16.66 -14.95 1.15
N ILE A 114 -15.86 -14.21 1.93
CA ILE A 114 -15.50 -14.59 3.31
C ILE A 114 -16.19 -13.72 4.35
N LEU A 115 -16.31 -12.40 4.11
CA LEU A 115 -16.91 -11.47 5.06
C LEU A 115 -18.42 -11.27 4.83
N GLY A 116 -18.97 -11.82 3.72
CA GLY A 116 -20.37 -11.63 3.36
C GLY A 116 -20.71 -10.17 3.00
N GLU A 117 -19.72 -9.38 2.54
CA GLU A 117 -19.98 -8.02 2.10
C GLU A 117 -20.78 -8.02 0.78
N GLU A 118 -21.84 -7.25 0.71
CA GLU A 118 -22.68 -7.11 -0.48
C GLU A 118 -22.43 -5.76 -1.16
N PRO A 119 -21.57 -5.69 -2.20
CA PRO A 119 -21.35 -4.47 -2.93
C PRO A 119 -22.55 -4.17 -3.84
N SER A 120 -23.01 -2.91 -3.82
CA SER A 120 -23.96 -2.45 -4.83
C SER A 120 -23.31 -2.41 -6.22
N VAL A 121 -24.14 -2.36 -7.27
CA VAL A 121 -23.65 -2.22 -8.65
C VAL A 121 -22.74 -1.00 -8.81
N LEU A 122 -23.07 0.11 -8.13
CA LEU A 122 -22.24 1.31 -8.18
C LEU A 122 -20.85 1.11 -7.55
N ILE A 123 -20.74 0.33 -6.47
CA ILE A 123 -19.44 -0.03 -5.88
C ILE A 123 -18.61 -0.86 -6.86
N VAL A 124 -19.23 -1.85 -7.51
CA VAL A 124 -18.53 -2.70 -8.49
C VAL A 124 -18.05 -1.88 -9.68
N VAL A 125 -18.94 -1.10 -10.30
CA VAL A 125 -18.60 -0.21 -11.42
C VAL A 125 -17.53 0.80 -11.01
N GLY A 126 -17.68 1.42 -9.85
CA GLY A 126 -16.70 2.36 -9.31
C GLY A 126 -15.32 1.72 -9.10
N THR A 127 -15.26 0.52 -8.58
CA THR A 127 -14.00 -0.22 -8.40
C THR A 127 -13.33 -0.50 -9.74
N VAL A 128 -14.10 -0.94 -10.75
CA VAL A 128 -13.57 -1.17 -12.11
C VAL A 128 -13.06 0.14 -12.72
N LEU A 129 -13.77 1.26 -12.56
CA LEU A 129 -13.34 2.58 -13.04
C LEU A 129 -12.06 3.04 -12.35
N VAL A 130 -11.92 2.84 -11.03
CA VAL A 130 -10.69 3.15 -10.29
C VAL A 130 -9.51 2.33 -10.84
N VAL A 131 -9.68 1.02 -10.97
CA VAL A 131 -8.62 0.14 -11.48
C VAL A 131 -8.23 0.50 -12.92
N ALA A 132 -9.21 0.66 -13.81
CA ALA A 132 -8.97 1.07 -15.20
C ALA A 132 -8.25 2.42 -15.28
N GLY A 133 -8.68 3.38 -14.48
CA GLY A 133 -8.06 4.71 -14.41
C GLY A 133 -6.61 4.66 -13.93
N ILE A 134 -6.31 3.87 -12.89
CA ILE A 134 -4.94 3.67 -12.40
C ILE A 134 -4.08 3.01 -13.47
N VAL A 135 -4.60 2.00 -14.18
CA VAL A 135 -3.90 1.37 -15.30
C VAL A 135 -3.57 2.41 -16.38
N LEU A 136 -4.53 3.26 -16.77
CA LEU A 136 -4.31 4.32 -17.77
C LEU A 136 -3.24 5.33 -17.34
N VAL A 137 -3.24 5.74 -16.06
CA VAL A 137 -2.24 6.68 -15.51
C VAL A 137 -0.86 6.05 -15.43
N SER A 138 -0.80 4.79 -14.97
CA SER A 138 0.46 4.10 -14.65
C SER A 138 1.09 3.42 -15.87
N TRP A 139 0.29 3.04 -16.88
CA TRP A 139 0.78 2.31 -18.04
C TRP A 139 1.53 3.23 -19.00
N LYS A 140 2.84 3.17 -18.93
CA LYS A 140 3.73 3.86 -19.89
C LYS A 140 4.40 2.83 -20.78
N PRO A 141 4.53 3.09 -22.10
CA PRO A 141 5.40 2.30 -22.95
C PRO A 141 6.84 2.56 -22.50
N GLU A 142 7.40 1.61 -21.78
CA GLU A 142 8.80 1.66 -21.36
C GLU A 142 9.72 1.13 -22.45
N GLN A 143 10.96 1.65 -22.45
CA GLN A 143 12.04 1.11 -23.26
C GLN A 143 12.18 -0.39 -23.00
N GLN A 144 12.47 -1.15 -24.05
CA GLN A 144 12.66 -2.59 -23.98
C GLN A 144 13.76 -2.91 -22.96
N LEU A 145 13.37 -3.43 -21.80
CA LEU A 145 14.33 -3.95 -20.84
C LEU A 145 14.93 -5.24 -21.41
N ALA A 146 16.23 -5.26 -21.61
CA ALA A 146 16.96 -6.34 -22.30
C ALA A 146 16.80 -7.74 -21.64
N ALA A 147 16.33 -7.80 -20.39
CA ALA A 147 16.15 -9.03 -19.63
C ALA A 147 14.67 -9.36 -19.34
N PHE A 148 13.71 -8.78 -20.06
CA PHE A 148 12.29 -9.04 -19.84
C PHE A 148 11.92 -10.49 -20.16
N ARG A 149 11.28 -11.16 -19.19
CA ARG A 149 10.64 -12.47 -19.37
C ARG A 149 9.17 -12.37 -18.95
N ARG A 150 8.25 -13.06 -19.65
CA ARG A 150 6.82 -13.01 -19.34
C ARG A 150 6.46 -13.37 -17.90
N TRP A 151 7.21 -14.27 -17.27
CA TRP A 151 6.97 -14.64 -15.88
C TRP A 151 7.24 -13.49 -14.88
N HIS A 152 8.05 -12.46 -15.26
CA HIS A 152 8.26 -11.28 -14.41
C HIS A 152 6.97 -10.50 -14.15
N LEU A 153 5.92 -10.67 -14.97
CA LEU A 153 4.60 -10.09 -14.74
C LEU A 153 3.92 -10.69 -13.50
N LEU A 154 4.27 -11.93 -13.13
CA LEU A 154 3.72 -12.59 -11.94
C LEU A 154 4.20 -11.94 -10.64
N LEU A 155 5.33 -11.22 -10.64
CA LEU A 155 5.84 -10.55 -9.45
C LEU A 155 4.86 -9.46 -8.95
N PRO A 156 4.50 -8.42 -9.74
CA PRO A 156 3.54 -7.44 -9.29
C PRO A 156 2.11 -7.98 -9.14
N LEU A 157 1.72 -9.01 -9.92
CA LEU A 157 0.44 -9.69 -9.73
C LEU A 157 0.41 -10.46 -8.40
N GLY A 158 1.50 -11.11 -8.02
CA GLY A 158 1.65 -11.73 -6.70
C GLY A 158 1.58 -10.69 -5.58
N ALA A 159 2.22 -9.53 -5.75
CA ALA A 159 2.09 -8.42 -4.81
C ALA A 159 0.63 -7.92 -4.70
N ALA A 160 -0.07 -7.80 -5.84
CA ALA A 160 -1.49 -7.42 -5.86
C ALA A 160 -2.37 -8.45 -5.12
N PHE A 161 -2.12 -9.73 -5.34
CA PHE A 161 -2.85 -10.82 -4.67
C PHE A 161 -2.64 -10.79 -3.16
N LEU A 162 -1.38 -10.71 -2.68
CA LEU A 162 -1.08 -10.60 -1.26
C LEU A 162 -1.68 -9.34 -0.63
N THR A 163 -1.63 -8.20 -1.33
CA THR A 163 -2.27 -6.96 -0.87
C THR A 163 -3.78 -7.13 -0.76
N GLY A 164 -4.38 -7.76 -1.79
CA GLY A 164 -5.81 -8.04 -1.83
C GLY A 164 -6.27 -8.95 -0.69
N MET A 165 -5.47 -9.94 -0.31
CA MET A 165 -5.74 -10.80 0.85
C MET A 165 -5.59 -10.07 2.19
N ASN A 166 -4.65 -9.14 2.29
CA ASN A 166 -4.39 -8.43 3.54
C ASN A 166 -5.61 -7.67 4.08
N HIS A 167 -6.37 -6.98 3.23
CA HIS A 167 -7.48 -6.15 3.68
C HIS A 167 -8.62 -6.95 4.32
N PRO A 168 -9.15 -8.02 3.71
CA PRO A 168 -10.18 -8.85 4.33
C PRO A 168 -9.70 -9.53 5.63
N ILE A 169 -8.45 -10.03 5.67
CA ILE A 169 -7.90 -10.62 6.90
C ILE A 169 -7.84 -9.58 8.02
N ARG A 170 -7.35 -8.36 7.73
CA ARG A 170 -7.36 -7.24 8.69
C ARG A 170 -8.77 -6.94 9.18
N ARG A 171 -9.74 -6.85 8.28
CA ARG A 171 -11.15 -6.62 8.65
C ARG A 171 -11.66 -7.70 9.57
N TYR A 172 -11.45 -8.97 9.23
CA TYR A 172 -11.89 -10.10 10.04
C TYR A 172 -11.32 -10.05 11.46
N VAL A 173 -10.02 -9.81 11.61
CA VAL A 173 -9.39 -9.72 12.94
C VAL A 173 -9.90 -8.50 13.72
N LEU A 174 -10.11 -7.36 13.07
CA LEU A 174 -10.62 -6.16 13.72
C LEU A 174 -12.07 -6.29 14.17
N THR A 175 -12.84 -7.28 13.68
CA THR A 175 -14.14 -7.65 14.27
C THR A 175 -14.00 -8.45 15.56
N MET A 176 -12.89 -9.16 15.75
CA MET A 176 -12.62 -9.91 16.99
C MET A 176 -12.08 -9.00 18.10
N ALA A 177 -11.20 -8.07 17.76
CA ALA A 177 -10.62 -7.08 18.66
C ALA A 177 -10.30 -5.80 17.87
N ASN A 178 -11.00 -4.71 18.19
CA ASN A 178 -10.81 -3.44 17.49
C ASN A 178 -9.61 -2.65 18.04
N GLU A 179 -8.41 -3.18 17.80
CA GLU A 179 -7.12 -2.63 18.24
C GLU A 179 -6.22 -2.29 17.05
N PRO A 180 -6.60 -1.31 16.18
CA PRO A 180 -5.86 -1.03 14.95
C PRO A 180 -4.42 -0.59 15.21
N LEU A 181 -4.15 0.12 16.29
CA LEU A 181 -2.82 0.58 16.66
C LEU A 181 -1.89 -0.59 17.01
N PHE A 182 -2.34 -1.48 17.90
CA PHE A 182 -1.58 -2.66 18.29
C PHE A 182 -1.31 -3.58 17.09
N PHE A 183 -2.32 -3.88 16.30
CA PHE A 183 -2.17 -4.74 15.13
C PHE A 183 -1.26 -4.13 14.05
N SER A 184 -1.26 -2.79 13.90
CA SER A 184 -0.30 -2.11 13.02
C SER A 184 1.15 -2.27 13.51
N ALA A 185 1.39 -2.17 14.82
CA ALA A 185 2.70 -2.36 15.44
C ALA A 185 3.17 -3.81 15.30
N LEU A 186 2.30 -4.79 15.60
CA LEU A 186 2.59 -6.21 15.44
C LEU A 186 2.98 -6.55 14.01
N MET A 187 2.22 -6.08 13.02
CA MET A 187 2.53 -6.27 11.60
C MET A 187 3.92 -5.72 11.24
N GLY A 188 4.26 -4.54 11.77
CA GLY A 188 5.59 -3.93 11.58
C GLY A 188 6.69 -4.80 12.16
N THR A 189 6.50 -5.34 13.37
CA THR A 189 7.47 -6.22 14.05
C THR A 189 7.71 -7.51 13.28
N VAL A 190 6.65 -8.15 12.81
CA VAL A 190 6.75 -9.38 12.00
C VAL A 190 7.46 -9.09 10.67
N SER A 191 7.11 -7.96 10.01
CA SER A 191 7.79 -7.54 8.78
C SER A 191 9.27 -7.26 9.02
N LEU A 192 9.65 -6.66 10.16
CA LEU A 192 11.04 -6.41 10.53
C LEU A 192 11.80 -7.72 10.73
N ALA A 193 11.24 -8.63 11.52
CA ALA A 193 11.86 -9.93 11.78
C ALA A 193 12.08 -10.71 10.47
N GLY A 194 11.06 -10.79 9.62
CA GLY A 194 11.16 -11.43 8.31
C GLY A 194 12.18 -10.76 7.39
N PHE A 195 12.27 -9.43 7.42
CA PHE A 195 13.26 -8.70 6.62
C PHE A 195 14.70 -8.92 7.10
N LEU A 196 14.92 -8.99 8.41
CA LEU A 196 16.23 -9.32 8.97
C LEU A 196 16.67 -10.75 8.60
N ILE A 197 15.74 -11.73 8.65
CA ILE A 197 15.98 -13.08 8.18
C ILE A 197 16.33 -13.08 6.68
N TYR A 198 15.58 -12.34 5.87
CA TYR A 198 15.86 -12.20 4.44
C TYR A 198 17.25 -11.62 4.18
N LEU A 199 17.68 -10.59 4.93
CA LEU A 199 19.01 -9.99 4.81
C LEU A 199 20.11 -10.99 5.21
N ALA A 200 19.90 -11.76 6.28
CA ALA A 200 20.85 -12.78 6.73
C ALA A 200 21.00 -13.93 5.73
N ALA A 201 19.88 -14.33 5.09
CA ALA A 201 19.87 -15.41 4.11
C ALA A 201 20.43 -15.01 2.73
N SER A 202 20.45 -13.71 2.40
CA SER A 202 20.84 -13.20 1.07
C SER A 202 21.94 -12.12 1.13
N PRO A 203 23.09 -12.36 1.78
CA PRO A 203 24.08 -11.31 2.07
C PRO A 203 24.74 -10.70 0.83
N ARG A 204 24.75 -11.39 -0.33
CA ARG A 204 25.45 -10.94 -1.54
C ARG A 204 24.66 -9.99 -2.42
N SER A 205 23.33 -9.97 -2.33
CA SER A 205 22.45 -9.15 -3.20
C SER A 205 22.03 -7.83 -2.59
N GLN A 206 22.21 -7.64 -1.29
CA GLN A 206 21.61 -6.56 -0.51
C GLN A 206 22.68 -5.63 0.05
N LYS A 207 22.99 -4.56 -0.70
CA LYS A 207 23.89 -3.51 -0.19
C LYS A 207 23.08 -2.47 0.56
N LEU A 208 23.35 -2.34 1.87
CA LEU A 208 22.90 -1.18 2.64
C LEU A 208 23.85 -0.02 2.36
N VAL A 209 23.29 1.07 1.83
CA VAL A 209 24.05 2.29 1.54
C VAL A 209 23.49 3.44 2.36
N TRP A 210 24.24 3.87 3.37
CA TRP A 210 23.89 4.98 4.24
C TRP A 210 24.45 6.28 3.68
N ALA A 211 23.59 7.12 3.10
CA ALA A 211 23.95 8.41 2.59
C ALA A 211 23.25 9.53 3.39
N ARG A 212 24.02 10.50 3.92
CA ARG A 212 23.47 11.62 4.69
C ARG A 212 22.39 12.39 3.93
N LYS A 213 22.54 12.51 2.60
CA LYS A 213 21.54 13.16 1.73
C LYS A 213 20.21 12.41 1.63
N ALA A 214 20.20 11.08 1.88
CA ALA A 214 19.01 10.26 1.88
C ALA A 214 18.24 10.28 3.21
N PHE A 215 18.85 10.78 4.30
CA PHE A 215 18.30 10.71 5.64
C PHE A 215 16.91 11.35 5.75
N TRP A 216 16.78 12.64 5.43
CA TRP A 216 15.49 13.35 5.54
C TRP A 216 14.40 12.79 4.61
N PRO A 217 14.67 12.48 3.32
CA PRO A 217 13.76 11.71 2.50
C PRO A 217 13.30 10.40 3.14
N PHE A 218 14.19 9.64 3.78
CA PHE A 218 13.83 8.38 4.41
C PHE A 218 13.03 8.56 5.71
N VAL A 219 13.29 9.62 6.47
CA VAL A 219 12.43 10.03 7.59
C VAL A 219 11.01 10.31 7.08
N GLY A 220 10.87 11.11 6.02
CA GLY A 220 9.59 11.36 5.38
C GLY A 220 8.89 10.06 4.92
N THR A 221 9.64 9.17 4.26
CA THR A 221 9.12 7.85 3.85
C THR A 221 8.58 7.07 5.04
N GLY A 222 9.37 6.91 6.09
CA GLY A 222 8.99 6.15 7.28
C GLY A 222 7.78 6.75 8.00
N LEU A 223 7.73 8.08 8.13
CA LEU A 223 6.61 8.78 8.78
C LEU A 223 5.31 8.62 7.97
N PHE A 224 5.34 8.97 6.69
CA PHE A 224 4.14 8.93 5.85
C PHE A 224 3.63 7.49 5.64
N GLU A 225 4.53 6.52 5.46
CA GLU A 225 4.18 5.11 5.35
C GLU A 225 3.55 4.59 6.66
N THR A 226 4.10 4.94 7.82
CA THR A 226 3.57 4.55 9.13
C THR A 226 2.16 5.10 9.34
N LEU A 227 1.95 6.40 9.08
CA LEU A 227 0.63 7.02 9.19
C LEU A 227 -0.36 6.41 8.20
N SER A 228 0.05 6.18 6.96
CA SER A 228 -0.77 5.52 5.94
C SER A 228 -1.23 4.12 6.38
N ILE A 229 -0.33 3.32 6.94
CA ILE A 229 -0.65 1.97 7.44
C ILE A 229 -1.63 2.04 8.61
N LEU A 230 -1.41 2.92 9.57
CA LEU A 230 -2.31 3.07 10.71
C LEU A 230 -3.70 3.52 10.24
N LEU A 231 -3.78 4.51 9.36
CA LEU A 231 -5.05 5.04 8.86
C LEU A 231 -5.82 4.02 8.01
N ILE A 232 -5.16 3.23 7.16
CA ILE A 232 -5.86 2.19 6.39
C ILE A 232 -6.42 1.09 7.29
N ILE A 233 -5.68 0.66 8.31
CA ILE A 233 -6.14 -0.35 9.26
C ILE A 233 -7.32 0.21 10.07
N THR A 234 -7.25 1.46 10.50
CA THR A 234 -8.36 2.16 11.17
C THR A 234 -9.56 2.33 10.23
N ALA A 235 -9.37 2.70 8.96
CA ALA A 235 -10.45 2.79 7.99
C ALA A 235 -11.17 1.45 7.78
N ILE A 236 -10.39 0.36 7.68
CA ILE A 236 -10.92 -1.00 7.55
C ILE A 236 -11.65 -1.45 8.83
N SER A 237 -11.26 -0.99 10.02
CA SER A 237 -12.00 -1.30 11.27
C SER A 237 -13.40 -0.65 11.30
N MET A 238 -13.57 0.47 10.60
CA MET A 238 -14.81 1.26 10.62
C MET A 238 -15.71 1.04 9.41
N GLY A 239 -15.15 0.66 8.25
CA GLY A 239 -15.84 0.58 6.98
C GLY A 239 -15.70 -0.77 6.26
N ARG A 240 -16.52 -0.97 5.22
CA ARG A 240 -16.48 -2.16 4.38
C ARG A 240 -15.22 -2.17 3.49
N VAL A 241 -14.61 -3.35 3.33
CA VAL A 241 -13.38 -3.51 2.52
C VAL A 241 -13.64 -3.16 1.06
N VAL A 242 -14.81 -3.54 0.51
CA VAL A 242 -15.22 -3.24 -0.88
C VAL A 242 -15.29 -1.74 -1.18
N VAL A 243 -15.41 -0.89 -0.15
CA VAL A 243 -15.42 0.58 -0.27
C VAL A 243 -14.04 1.18 0.00
N VAL A 244 -13.40 0.75 1.08
CA VAL A 244 -12.14 1.32 1.58
C VAL A 244 -10.96 1.00 0.66
N ALA A 245 -10.85 -0.26 0.19
CA ALA A 245 -9.70 -0.70 -0.58
C ALA A 245 -9.53 0.02 -1.95
N PRO A 246 -10.58 0.23 -2.77
CA PRO A 246 -10.44 0.95 -4.03
C PRO A 246 -10.08 2.44 -3.83
N ILE A 247 -10.65 3.10 -2.80
CA ILE A 247 -10.35 4.50 -2.49
C ILE A 247 -8.87 4.64 -2.10
N ALA A 248 -8.37 3.77 -1.22
CA ALA A 248 -6.98 3.78 -0.81
C ALA A 248 -6.02 3.47 -1.98
N ALA A 249 -6.44 2.63 -2.94
CA ALA A 249 -5.65 2.29 -4.12
C ALA A 249 -5.48 3.46 -5.11
N SER A 250 -6.17 4.59 -4.94
CA SER A 250 -6.03 5.78 -5.80
C SER A 250 -4.71 6.56 -5.61
N TYR A 251 -3.83 6.12 -4.70
CA TYR A 251 -2.52 6.75 -4.41
C TYR A 251 -1.63 7.06 -5.65
N PRO A 252 -1.66 6.32 -6.78
CA PRO A 252 -0.80 6.65 -7.91
C PRO A 252 -1.10 8.01 -8.54
N ILE A 253 -2.33 8.50 -8.42
CA ILE A 253 -2.71 9.85 -8.89
C ILE A 253 -2.03 10.91 -8.03
N TRP A 254 -2.10 10.74 -6.72
CA TRP A 254 -1.44 11.64 -5.78
C TRP A 254 0.07 11.61 -5.95
N ALA A 255 0.64 10.41 -6.16
CA ALA A 255 2.07 10.26 -6.43
C ALA A 255 2.51 10.98 -7.71
N LEU A 256 1.67 11.01 -8.76
CA LEU A 256 1.92 11.77 -9.98
C LEU A 256 1.92 13.29 -9.71
N ILE A 257 0.90 13.77 -8.99
CA ILE A 257 0.77 15.20 -8.62
C ILE A 257 1.94 15.65 -7.76
N GLU A 258 2.23 14.91 -6.70
CA GLU A 258 3.32 15.23 -5.77
C GLU A 258 4.70 15.15 -6.43
N ALA A 259 4.96 14.13 -7.27
CA ALA A 259 6.21 14.02 -8.01
C ALA A 259 6.43 15.22 -8.93
N ARG A 260 5.38 15.76 -9.53
CA ARG A 260 5.46 16.97 -10.36
C ARG A 260 5.82 18.20 -9.52
N ILE A 261 5.24 18.34 -8.32
CA ILE A 261 5.46 19.49 -7.44
C ILE A 261 6.85 19.43 -6.80
N PHE A 262 7.19 18.30 -6.19
CA PHE A 262 8.38 18.20 -5.33
C PHE A 262 9.64 17.73 -6.05
N LEU A 263 9.50 16.85 -7.05
CA LEU A 263 10.66 16.31 -7.77
C LEU A 263 10.95 17.05 -9.06
N ARG A 264 10.12 18.03 -9.46
CA ARG A 264 10.22 18.77 -10.73
C ARG A 264 10.35 17.85 -11.95
N GLN A 265 9.89 16.62 -11.85
CA GLN A 265 9.89 15.69 -12.97
C GLN A 265 8.74 16.08 -13.90
N MET A 266 9.10 16.65 -15.04
CA MET A 266 8.15 17.01 -16.09
C MET A 266 7.76 15.74 -16.85
N GLU A 267 6.90 14.92 -16.24
CA GLU A 267 6.23 13.89 -17.02
C GLU A 267 5.16 14.56 -17.89
N PRO A 268 5.17 14.32 -19.21
CA PRO A 268 4.15 14.92 -20.08
C PRO A 268 2.77 14.37 -19.67
N ILE A 269 1.86 15.28 -19.33
CA ILE A 269 0.45 14.93 -19.11
C ILE A 269 -0.14 14.71 -20.50
N ASN A 270 -0.34 13.47 -20.87
CA ASN A 270 -1.01 13.08 -22.11
C ASN A 270 -2.50 12.83 -21.86
N LEU A 271 -3.27 12.67 -22.94
CA LEU A 271 -4.70 12.41 -22.87
C LEU A 271 -5.03 11.17 -22.02
N LYS A 272 -4.22 10.11 -22.08
CA LYS A 272 -4.41 8.90 -21.27
C LYS A 272 -4.32 9.19 -19.77
N THR A 273 -3.36 10.04 -19.36
CA THR A 273 -3.20 10.47 -17.97
C THR A 273 -4.45 11.24 -17.50
N VAL A 274 -4.96 12.16 -18.31
CA VAL A 274 -6.17 12.95 -18.00
C VAL A 274 -7.39 12.03 -17.89
N LEU A 275 -7.60 11.15 -18.86
CA LEU A 275 -8.72 10.19 -18.85
C LEU A 275 -8.61 9.23 -17.67
N GLY A 276 -7.40 8.80 -17.32
CA GLY A 276 -7.17 7.94 -16.17
C GLY A 276 -7.51 8.63 -14.84
N ILE A 277 -7.08 9.88 -14.65
CA ILE A 277 -7.43 10.67 -13.46
C ILE A 277 -8.95 10.84 -13.37
N PHE A 278 -9.60 11.22 -14.48
CA PHE A 278 -11.05 11.37 -14.51
C PHE A 278 -11.78 10.06 -14.16
N SER A 279 -11.33 8.94 -14.72
CA SER A 279 -11.89 7.61 -14.43
C SER A 279 -11.79 7.25 -12.95
N VAL A 280 -10.64 7.54 -12.27
CA VAL A 280 -10.48 7.27 -10.83
C VAL A 280 -11.38 8.17 -10.00
N VAL A 281 -11.48 9.46 -10.32
CA VAL A 281 -12.36 10.38 -9.60
C VAL A 281 -13.83 9.95 -9.75
N ALA A 282 -14.28 9.65 -10.98
CA ALA A 282 -15.62 9.14 -11.23
C ALA A 282 -15.90 7.82 -10.50
N GLY A 283 -14.90 6.91 -10.48
CA GLY A 283 -14.99 5.64 -9.76
C GLY A 283 -15.15 5.85 -8.24
N ASN A 284 -14.36 6.73 -7.65
CA ASN A 284 -14.46 7.02 -6.21
C ASN A 284 -15.82 7.68 -5.86
N VAL A 285 -16.35 8.55 -6.74
CA VAL A 285 -17.69 9.12 -6.57
C VAL A 285 -18.77 8.04 -6.67
N ALA A 286 -18.67 7.12 -7.65
CA ALA A 286 -19.60 6.00 -7.78
C ALA A 286 -19.59 5.09 -6.54
N ILE A 287 -18.41 4.78 -5.99
CA ILE A 287 -18.28 4.01 -4.73
C ILE A 287 -18.94 4.76 -3.56
N HIS A 288 -18.75 6.07 -3.49
CA HIS A 288 -19.38 6.89 -2.45
C HIS A 288 -20.91 6.89 -2.53
N LEU A 289 -21.47 6.96 -3.72
CA LEU A 289 -22.91 6.96 -3.96
C LEU A 289 -23.55 5.57 -3.84
N GLY A 290 -22.76 4.53 -3.98
CA GLY A 290 -23.21 3.12 -3.96
C GLY A 290 -23.33 2.49 -2.57
N LYS A 291 -23.29 3.28 -1.51
CA LYS A 291 -23.35 2.82 -0.10
C LYS A 291 -24.67 2.15 0.25
#